data_a6c6be3f906c80b2bcda038d399d2906
#
_entry.id   a6c6be3f906c80b2bcda038d399d2906
#
_cell.length_a   1.000
_cell.length_b   1.000
_cell.length_c   1.000
_cell.angle_alpha   90.00
_cell.angle_beta   90.00
_cell.angle_gamma   90.00
#
_symmetry.space_group_name_H-M   'P 1'
#
loop_
_entity.id
_entity.type
_entity.pdbx_description
1 polymer ?
#
loop_
_entity_poly.entity_id
_entity_poly.type
_entity_poly.pdbx_seq_one_letter_code
_entity_poly.pdbx_strand_id
1 'polypeptide(L)'
;MLQTAPARSCAPLTARRCRNCWPARSAAGWLRLDRTAIEVDHCAAGALPIVALIAFLLGLILAMQAYVQLRVWGAEIYIADMVGVSVMAEIGPLMTAIVLAARSGSRNAAQLGAMVVSEEIAALEQMGIRPLAFLVAPKVVACAFAALALSIVFDLVAMCGGALFAWSVAGIELDAFAEQLRQALSVSDLLVAQGKAATFGLAVGVVGCALGLRVKDGSEGVGRATTNAVVLGIFLVIVIDAVFVTCQRMLVG
;
A
#
# COMPACT_ATOMS: atom_id res chain seq x y z
N MET A 1 36.55 2.91 57.59
CA MET A 1 35.14 2.47 57.65
C MET A 1 34.66 2.27 56.24
N LEU A 2 34.74 1.04 55.77
CA LEU A 2 34.30 0.57 54.45
C LEU A 2 32.82 0.18 54.58
N GLN A 3 31.93 0.85 53.86
CA GLN A 3 30.53 0.47 53.76
C GLN A 3 30.30 -0.22 52.44
N THR A 4 30.13 -1.53 52.52
CA THR A 4 29.76 -2.48 51.46
C THR A 4 28.30 -2.23 51.05
N ALA A 5 28.06 -1.85 49.77
CA ALA A 5 26.73 -1.82 49.18
C ALA A 5 26.27 -3.24 48.80
N PRO A 6 25.04 -3.63 49.09
CA PRO A 6 24.56 -4.96 48.73
C PRO A 6 24.26 -5.11 47.24
N ALA A 7 24.73 -6.23 46.69
CA ALA A 7 24.40 -6.74 45.36
C ALA A 7 22.86 -6.88 45.23
N ARG A 8 22.23 -6.07 44.38
CA ARG A 8 20.83 -6.28 43.98
C ARG A 8 20.75 -7.46 43.03
N SER A 9 20.11 -8.51 43.51
CA SER A 9 19.73 -9.70 42.77
C SER A 9 18.96 -9.32 41.48
N CYS A 10 19.52 -9.64 40.32
CA CYS A 10 18.78 -9.68 39.08
C CYS A 10 17.75 -10.81 39.16
N ALA A 11 16.50 -10.47 39.33
CA ALA A 11 15.40 -11.39 39.15
C ALA A 11 15.32 -11.83 37.68
N PRO A 12 14.98 -13.11 37.38
CA PRO A 12 14.87 -13.59 36.01
C PRO A 12 13.59 -13.06 35.38
N LEU A 13 13.71 -11.94 34.66
CA LEU A 13 12.66 -11.46 33.77
C LEU A 13 12.51 -12.44 32.60
N THR A 14 11.53 -13.30 32.74
CA THR A 14 10.76 -14.03 31.72
C THR A 14 11.42 -14.25 30.37
N ALA A 15 11.81 -15.49 30.15
CA ALA A 15 12.30 -16.11 28.92
C ALA A 15 11.29 -16.09 27.76
N ARG A 16 10.72 -14.93 27.40
CA ARG A 16 9.74 -14.80 26.30
C ARG A 16 10.13 -13.86 25.18
N ARG A 17 11.38 -13.43 25.07
CA ARG A 17 11.78 -12.52 23.95
C ARG A 17 13.17 -12.74 23.36
N CYS A 18 13.71 -13.94 23.45
CA CYS A 18 14.89 -14.34 22.66
C CYS A 18 14.54 -15.29 21.51
N ARG A 19 13.46 -14.99 20.76
CA ARG A 19 13.14 -15.76 19.54
C ARG A 19 13.76 -15.16 18.28
N ASN A 20 14.61 -14.16 18.43
CA ASN A 20 15.40 -13.56 17.34
C ASN A 20 16.91 -13.74 17.55
N CYS A 21 17.32 -14.84 18.14
CA CYS A 21 18.71 -15.30 17.96
C CYS A 21 18.86 -15.75 16.50
N TRP A 22 19.44 -14.90 15.71
CA TRP A 22 19.82 -15.02 14.35
C TRP A 22 20.58 -16.33 14.03
N PRO A 23 20.06 -17.22 13.19
CA PRO A 23 20.91 -18.19 12.54
C PRO A 23 21.66 -17.45 11.42
N ALA A 24 22.96 -17.22 11.64
CA ALA A 24 23.88 -16.88 10.57
C ALA A 24 23.97 -18.07 9.60
N ARG A 25 23.00 -18.21 8.69
CA ARG A 25 23.01 -19.23 7.64
C ARG A 25 22.57 -18.65 6.31
N SER A 26 23.51 -18.70 5.38
CA SER A 26 23.43 -18.56 3.94
C SER A 26 23.22 -17.15 3.38
N ALA A 27 24.29 -16.60 2.84
CA ALA A 27 24.35 -15.51 1.88
C ALA A 27 23.79 -15.94 0.50
N ALA A 28 22.64 -16.59 0.45
CA ALA A 28 22.03 -17.09 -0.80
C ALA A 28 20.50 -16.97 -0.73
N GLY A 29 20.02 -15.73 -0.69
CA GLY A 29 18.61 -15.43 -0.80
C GLY A 29 18.46 -13.94 -0.94
N TRP A 30 18.35 -13.43 -2.17
CA TRP A 30 18.14 -12.02 -2.49
C TRP A 30 16.83 -11.46 -1.88
N LEU A 31 15.94 -12.33 -1.46
CA LEU A 31 14.71 -12.03 -0.74
C LEU A 31 14.70 -12.83 0.57
N ARG A 32 14.96 -12.17 1.67
CA ARG A 32 14.73 -12.75 3.00
C ARG A 32 13.23 -12.69 3.27
N LEU A 33 12.53 -13.77 2.91
CA LEU A 33 11.07 -13.87 3.00
C LEU A 33 10.52 -13.43 4.36
N ASP A 34 11.23 -13.76 5.45
CA ASP A 34 10.84 -13.35 6.80
C ASP A 34 10.80 -11.82 6.98
N ARG A 35 11.77 -11.10 6.43
CA ARG A 35 11.81 -9.62 6.51
C ARG A 35 10.78 -9.00 5.60
N THR A 36 10.64 -9.53 4.38
CA THR A 36 9.63 -9.04 3.44
C THR A 36 8.23 -9.23 4.01
N ALA A 37 7.94 -10.37 4.65
CA ALA A 37 6.64 -10.63 5.28
C ALA A 37 6.34 -9.64 6.43
N ILE A 38 7.33 -9.34 7.27
CA ILE A 38 7.18 -8.34 8.34
C ILE A 38 6.94 -6.93 7.77
N GLU A 39 7.65 -6.56 6.70
CA GLU A 39 7.44 -5.26 6.06
C GLU A 39 6.09 -5.18 5.34
N VAL A 40 5.61 -6.28 4.74
CA VAL A 40 4.26 -6.36 4.14
C VAL A 40 3.19 -6.15 5.21
N ASP A 41 3.31 -6.84 6.35
CA ASP A 41 2.38 -6.68 7.46
C ASP A 41 2.35 -5.23 7.96
N HIS A 42 3.50 -4.62 8.14
CA HIS A 42 3.59 -3.21 8.53
C HIS A 42 3.03 -2.24 7.49
N CYS A 43 3.16 -2.52 6.19
CA CYS A 43 2.61 -1.69 5.13
C CYS A 43 1.09 -1.88 5.00
N ALA A 44 0.62 -3.13 4.98
CA ALA A 44 -0.77 -3.46 4.75
C ALA A 44 -1.66 -3.25 5.99
N ALA A 45 -1.34 -3.91 7.12
CA ALA A 45 -2.20 -3.87 8.31
C ALA A 45 -2.43 -2.45 8.83
N GLY A 46 -1.39 -1.63 8.77
CA GLY A 46 -1.53 -0.26 9.21
C GLY A 46 -2.33 0.64 8.26
N ALA A 47 -2.37 0.39 6.96
CA ALA A 47 -3.13 1.17 5.99
C ALA A 47 -4.59 0.70 5.86
N LEU A 48 -4.87 -0.52 6.24
CA LEU A 48 -6.16 -1.19 6.05
C LEU A 48 -7.37 -0.39 6.58
N PRO A 49 -7.40 0.15 7.81
CA PRO A 49 -8.58 0.87 8.30
C PRO A 49 -8.86 2.16 7.53
N ILE A 50 -7.82 2.86 7.10
CA ILE A 50 -7.94 4.09 6.32
C ILE A 50 -8.42 3.76 4.90
N VAL A 51 -7.83 2.75 4.28
CA VAL A 51 -8.20 2.27 2.94
C VAL A 51 -9.65 1.81 2.92
N ALA A 52 -10.08 1.01 3.91
CA ALA A 52 -11.46 0.54 4.02
C ALA A 52 -12.47 1.68 4.19
N LEU A 53 -12.16 2.68 5.04
CA LEU A 53 -13.03 3.83 5.23
C LEU A 53 -13.18 4.65 3.94
N ILE A 54 -12.06 4.95 3.27
CA ILE A 54 -12.07 5.71 2.01
C ILE A 54 -12.82 4.92 0.92
N ALA A 55 -12.57 3.62 0.81
CA ALA A 55 -13.22 2.75 -0.15
C ALA A 55 -14.74 2.74 0.02
N PHE A 56 -15.21 2.56 1.25
CA PHE A 56 -16.65 2.56 1.56
C PHE A 56 -17.31 3.88 1.17
N LEU A 57 -16.73 5.00 1.56
CA LEU A 57 -17.27 6.33 1.25
C LEU A 57 -17.25 6.61 -0.26
N LEU A 58 -16.18 6.25 -0.96
CA LEU A 58 -16.10 6.44 -2.41
C LEU A 58 -17.10 5.56 -3.16
N GLY A 59 -17.27 4.30 -2.74
CA GLY A 59 -18.29 3.41 -3.32
C GLY A 59 -19.70 3.97 -3.17
N LEU A 60 -20.02 4.52 -2.00
CA LEU A 60 -21.30 5.17 -1.73
C LEU A 60 -21.50 6.43 -2.58
N ILE A 61 -20.47 7.30 -2.69
CA ILE A 61 -20.52 8.53 -3.50
C ILE A 61 -20.69 8.21 -4.99
N LEU A 62 -19.94 7.23 -5.50
CA LEU A 62 -20.05 6.81 -6.90
C LEU A 62 -21.44 6.26 -7.22
N ALA A 63 -21.99 5.43 -6.35
CA ALA A 63 -23.34 4.89 -6.52
C ALA A 63 -24.40 6.01 -6.52
N MET A 64 -24.25 7.02 -5.65
CA MET A 64 -25.14 8.19 -5.61
C MET A 64 -25.07 9.00 -6.90
N GLN A 65 -23.86 9.21 -7.43
CA GLN A 65 -23.67 9.94 -8.70
C GLN A 65 -24.23 9.15 -9.89
N ALA A 66 -23.99 7.84 -9.93
CA ALA A 66 -24.52 6.96 -10.96
C ALA A 66 -26.06 6.93 -10.93
N TYR A 67 -26.65 6.86 -9.73
CA TYR A 67 -28.11 6.90 -9.55
C TYR A 67 -28.75 8.13 -10.17
N VAL A 68 -28.20 9.33 -9.88
CA VAL A 68 -28.75 10.60 -10.42
C VAL A 68 -28.76 10.60 -11.95
N GLN A 69 -27.74 10.03 -12.58
CA GLN A 69 -27.62 9.96 -14.04
C GLN A 69 -28.54 8.89 -14.65
N LEU A 70 -28.55 7.68 -14.07
CA LEU A 70 -29.28 6.54 -14.63
C LEU A 70 -30.79 6.58 -14.38
N ARG A 71 -31.22 7.24 -13.30
CA ARG A 71 -32.65 7.43 -12.99
C ARG A 71 -33.41 8.15 -14.10
N VAL A 72 -32.77 9.09 -14.80
CA VAL A 72 -33.39 9.83 -15.92
C VAL A 72 -33.77 8.89 -17.06
N TRP A 73 -33.03 7.79 -17.21
CA TRP A 73 -33.22 6.79 -18.28
C TRP A 73 -34.00 5.56 -17.83
N GLY A 74 -34.39 5.47 -16.54
CA GLY A 74 -35.01 4.27 -15.98
C GLY A 74 -34.10 3.04 -15.95
N ALA A 75 -32.77 3.26 -15.94
CA ALA A 75 -31.75 2.24 -16.07
C ALA A 75 -30.99 2.03 -14.75
N GLU A 76 -31.68 2.09 -13.63
CA GLU A 76 -31.09 2.11 -12.28
C GLU A 76 -30.27 0.86 -11.94
N ILE A 77 -30.57 -0.30 -12.55
CA ILE A 77 -29.85 -1.56 -12.31
C ILE A 77 -28.37 -1.47 -12.73
N TYR A 78 -28.04 -0.63 -13.73
CA TYR A 78 -26.69 -0.42 -14.22
C TYR A 78 -25.78 0.40 -13.28
N ILE A 79 -26.30 0.83 -12.10
CA ILE A 79 -25.48 1.40 -11.04
C ILE A 79 -24.38 0.42 -10.64
N ALA A 80 -24.71 -0.88 -10.58
CA ALA A 80 -23.75 -1.93 -10.24
C ALA A 80 -22.57 -1.98 -11.24
N ASP A 81 -22.85 -1.87 -12.54
CA ASP A 81 -21.85 -1.89 -13.59
C ASP A 81 -20.93 -0.67 -13.49
N MET A 82 -21.51 0.52 -13.37
CA MET A 82 -20.74 1.77 -13.29
C MET A 82 -19.84 1.80 -12.06
N VAL A 83 -20.35 1.41 -10.89
CA VAL A 83 -19.55 1.36 -9.66
C VAL A 83 -18.48 0.29 -9.76
N GLY A 84 -18.85 -0.94 -10.16
CA GLY A 84 -17.92 -2.07 -10.23
C GLY A 84 -16.77 -1.84 -11.19
N VAL A 85 -17.08 -1.45 -12.42
CA VAL A 85 -16.06 -1.21 -13.46
C VAL A 85 -15.18 -0.02 -13.11
N SER A 86 -15.76 1.11 -12.67
CA SER A 86 -14.98 2.31 -12.33
C SER A 86 -14.04 2.08 -11.14
N VAL A 87 -14.53 1.37 -10.12
CA VAL A 87 -13.72 1.05 -8.93
C VAL A 87 -12.58 0.12 -9.31
N MET A 88 -12.89 -1.00 -9.93
CA MET A 88 -11.88 -2.02 -10.24
C MET A 88 -10.86 -1.53 -11.26
N ALA A 89 -11.28 -0.86 -12.34
CA ALA A 89 -10.39 -0.48 -13.44
C ALA A 89 -9.42 0.65 -13.06
N GLU A 90 -9.88 1.63 -12.25
CA GLU A 90 -9.13 2.87 -12.02
C GLU A 90 -9.03 3.26 -10.55
N ILE A 91 -10.17 3.42 -9.87
CA ILE A 91 -10.23 4.09 -8.56
C ILE A 91 -9.55 3.25 -7.47
N GLY A 92 -9.76 1.92 -7.48
CA GLY A 92 -9.19 1.00 -6.50
C GLY A 92 -7.67 1.03 -6.47
N PRO A 93 -6.99 0.69 -7.57
CA PRO A 93 -5.53 0.73 -7.65
C PRO A 93 -4.95 2.12 -7.37
N LEU A 94 -5.55 3.18 -7.94
CA LEU A 94 -5.08 4.56 -7.80
C LEU A 94 -5.17 5.06 -6.36
N MET A 95 -6.34 4.95 -5.72
CA MET A 95 -6.54 5.42 -4.35
C MET A 95 -5.72 4.64 -3.34
N THR A 96 -5.60 3.32 -3.53
CA THR A 96 -4.72 2.48 -2.72
C THR A 96 -3.27 2.93 -2.82
N ALA A 97 -2.79 3.24 -4.03
CA ALA A 97 -1.42 3.72 -4.24
C ALA A 97 -1.18 5.10 -3.59
N ILE A 98 -2.15 6.02 -3.63
CA ILE A 98 -2.06 7.33 -2.98
C ILE A 98 -1.93 7.17 -1.46
N VAL A 99 -2.77 6.33 -0.84
CA VAL A 99 -2.69 6.05 0.61
C VAL A 99 -1.36 5.38 0.96
N LEU A 100 -0.91 4.44 0.12
CA LEU A 100 0.37 3.75 0.31
C LEU A 100 1.55 4.73 0.19
N ALA A 101 1.53 5.68 -0.76
CA ALA A 101 2.54 6.73 -0.90
C ALA A 101 2.61 7.62 0.33
N ALA A 102 1.45 8.09 0.80
CA ALA A 102 1.36 8.96 1.97
C ALA A 102 1.87 8.27 3.25
N ARG A 103 1.61 6.99 3.43
CA ARG A 103 1.94 6.25 4.64
C ARG A 103 3.24 5.47 4.54
N SER A 104 3.32 4.52 3.62
CA SER A 104 4.46 3.60 3.52
C SER A 104 5.63 4.24 2.78
N GLY A 105 5.37 5.07 1.77
CA GLY A 105 6.40 5.84 1.05
C GLY A 105 7.12 6.81 1.99
N SER A 106 6.38 7.61 2.75
CA SER A 106 6.93 8.54 3.74
C SER A 106 7.68 7.81 4.86
N ARG A 107 7.13 6.71 5.38
CA ARG A 107 7.77 5.89 6.41
C ARG A 107 9.11 5.31 5.94
N ASN A 108 9.17 4.79 4.72
CA ASN A 108 10.39 4.26 4.14
C ASN A 108 11.46 5.35 3.98
N ALA A 109 11.05 6.55 3.53
CA ALA A 109 11.95 7.71 3.46
C ALA A 109 12.46 8.14 4.83
N ALA A 110 11.58 8.18 5.84
CA ALA A 110 11.96 8.53 7.22
C ALA A 110 12.94 7.52 7.82
N GLN A 111 12.66 6.22 7.70
CA GLN A 111 13.50 5.17 8.27
C GLN A 111 14.89 5.14 7.61
N LEU A 112 14.96 5.15 6.28
CA LEU A 112 16.24 5.15 5.58
C LEU A 112 16.99 6.46 5.78
N GLY A 113 16.29 7.61 5.82
CA GLY A 113 16.89 8.89 6.12
C GLY A 113 17.48 8.96 7.52
N ALA A 114 16.80 8.42 8.53
CA ALA A 114 17.33 8.31 9.88
C ALA A 114 18.59 7.43 9.94
N MET A 115 18.61 6.28 9.22
CA MET A 115 19.78 5.40 9.13
C MET A 115 20.97 6.05 8.40
N VAL A 116 20.71 6.97 7.45
CA VAL A 116 21.77 7.77 6.80
C VAL A 116 22.37 8.76 7.82
N VAL A 117 21.52 9.46 8.56
CA VAL A 117 21.94 10.47 9.54
C VAL A 117 22.69 9.84 10.73
N SER A 118 22.30 8.62 11.15
CA SER A 118 23.00 7.86 12.21
C SER A 118 24.24 7.09 11.74
N GLU A 119 24.64 7.27 10.47
CA GLU A 119 25.78 6.57 9.85
C GLU A 119 25.67 5.03 9.82
N GLU A 120 24.50 4.47 10.10
CA GLU A 120 24.28 3.03 10.08
C GLU A 120 24.49 2.43 8.68
N ILE A 121 24.14 3.18 7.62
CA ILE A 121 24.34 2.74 6.24
C ILE A 121 25.85 2.68 5.91
N ALA A 122 26.64 3.67 6.34
CA ALA A 122 28.08 3.67 6.17
C ALA A 122 28.75 2.50 6.93
N ALA A 123 28.27 2.18 8.12
CA ALA A 123 28.73 1.01 8.87
C ALA A 123 28.43 -0.31 8.15
N LEU A 124 27.25 -0.45 7.53
CA LEU A 124 26.92 -1.63 6.71
C LEU A 124 27.84 -1.78 5.50
N GLU A 125 28.15 -0.68 4.82
CA GLU A 125 29.07 -0.67 3.68
C GLU A 125 30.49 -1.08 4.08
N GLN A 126 30.99 -0.60 5.23
CA GLN A 126 32.27 -1.01 5.77
C GLN A 126 32.33 -2.51 6.10
N MET A 127 31.21 -3.10 6.50
CA MET A 127 31.09 -4.55 6.70
C MET A 127 30.96 -5.35 5.38
N GLY A 128 31.01 -4.67 4.21
CA GLY A 128 30.87 -5.32 2.90
C GLY A 128 29.44 -5.71 2.53
N ILE A 129 28.44 -5.24 3.28
CA ILE A 129 27.01 -5.49 3.01
C ILE A 129 26.48 -4.40 2.08
N ARG A 130 25.88 -4.80 0.95
CA ARG A 130 25.26 -3.85 0.01
C ARG A 130 23.92 -3.34 0.57
N PRO A 131 23.78 -2.05 0.92
CA PRO A 131 22.55 -1.52 1.54
C PRO A 131 21.32 -1.65 0.62
N LEU A 132 21.51 -1.49 -0.69
CA LEU A 132 20.42 -1.61 -1.67
C LEU A 132 19.78 -3.00 -1.65
N ALA A 133 20.57 -4.06 -1.66
CA ALA A 133 20.01 -5.42 -1.66
C ALA A 133 19.46 -5.83 -0.29
N PHE A 134 20.02 -5.29 0.80
CA PHE A 134 19.68 -5.69 2.15
C PHE A 134 18.51 -4.92 2.74
N LEU A 135 18.40 -3.61 2.46
CA LEU A 135 17.40 -2.72 3.04
C LEU A 135 16.32 -2.31 2.03
N VAL A 136 16.71 -1.96 0.80
CA VAL A 136 15.78 -1.39 -0.18
C VAL A 136 14.93 -2.46 -0.85
N ALA A 137 15.56 -3.55 -1.32
CA ALA A 137 14.84 -4.58 -2.06
C ALA A 137 13.64 -5.17 -1.29
N PRO A 138 13.75 -5.58 -0.02
CA PRO A 138 12.60 -6.12 0.72
C PRO A 138 11.49 -5.08 0.93
N LYS A 139 11.83 -3.79 1.13
CA LYS A 139 10.85 -2.71 1.29
C LYS A 139 10.07 -2.43 0.00
N VAL A 140 10.74 -2.40 -1.14
CA VAL A 140 10.11 -2.17 -2.45
C VAL A 140 9.17 -3.32 -2.80
N VAL A 141 9.62 -4.55 -2.62
CA VAL A 141 8.79 -5.75 -2.85
C VAL A 141 7.61 -5.80 -1.89
N ALA A 142 7.83 -5.45 -0.62
CA ALA A 142 6.75 -5.38 0.37
C ALA A 142 5.69 -4.34 0.00
N CYS A 143 6.08 -3.16 -0.53
CA CYS A 143 5.13 -2.16 -1.02
C CYS A 143 4.28 -2.67 -2.19
N ALA A 144 4.87 -3.45 -3.11
CA ALA A 144 4.13 -4.04 -4.22
C ALA A 144 3.08 -5.05 -3.73
N PHE A 145 3.46 -5.97 -2.85
CA PHE A 145 2.52 -6.95 -2.28
C PHE A 145 1.44 -6.28 -1.41
N ALA A 146 1.80 -5.26 -0.64
CA ALA A 146 0.83 -4.49 0.14
C ALA A 146 -0.17 -3.76 -0.77
N ALA A 147 0.27 -3.19 -1.89
CA ALA A 147 -0.60 -2.55 -2.87
C ALA A 147 -1.61 -3.54 -3.47
N LEU A 148 -1.16 -4.75 -3.86
CA LEU A 148 -2.03 -5.81 -4.35
C LEU A 148 -3.11 -6.20 -3.33
N ALA A 149 -2.72 -6.47 -2.10
CA ALA A 149 -3.66 -6.88 -1.05
C ALA A 149 -4.65 -5.77 -0.71
N LEU A 150 -4.19 -4.52 -0.57
CA LEU A 150 -5.03 -3.38 -0.24
C LEU A 150 -5.96 -2.99 -1.39
N SER A 151 -5.56 -3.15 -2.66
CA SER A 151 -6.42 -2.90 -3.82
C SER A 151 -7.61 -3.85 -3.83
N ILE A 152 -7.42 -5.15 -3.58
CA ILE A 152 -8.51 -6.12 -3.47
C ILE A 152 -9.47 -5.74 -2.34
N VAL A 153 -8.93 -5.37 -1.18
CA VAL A 153 -9.77 -4.94 -0.05
C VAL A 153 -10.54 -3.67 -0.39
N PHE A 154 -9.88 -2.71 -1.07
CA PHE A 154 -10.52 -1.48 -1.53
C PHE A 154 -11.70 -1.77 -2.44
N ASP A 155 -11.51 -2.60 -3.46
CA ASP A 155 -12.55 -2.94 -4.43
C ASP A 155 -13.75 -3.60 -3.75
N LEU A 156 -13.51 -4.58 -2.88
CA LEU A 156 -14.57 -5.27 -2.15
C LEU A 156 -15.36 -4.31 -1.24
N VAL A 157 -14.68 -3.47 -0.48
CA VAL A 157 -15.32 -2.53 0.46
C VAL A 157 -16.07 -1.42 -0.29
N ALA A 158 -15.54 -0.93 -1.41
CA ALA A 158 -16.22 0.06 -2.24
C ALA A 158 -17.49 -0.51 -2.89
N MET A 159 -17.43 -1.75 -3.37
CA MET A 159 -18.62 -2.44 -3.88
C MET A 159 -19.67 -2.64 -2.79
N CYS A 160 -19.29 -2.96 -1.56
CA CYS A 160 -20.22 -3.00 -0.42
C CYS A 160 -20.87 -1.64 -0.13
N GLY A 161 -20.10 -0.54 -0.21
CA GLY A 161 -20.62 0.82 -0.08
C GLY A 161 -21.64 1.16 -1.17
N GLY A 162 -21.35 0.80 -2.42
CA GLY A 162 -22.25 0.96 -3.56
C GLY A 162 -23.53 0.14 -3.43
N ALA A 163 -23.40 -1.13 -3.01
CA ALA A 163 -24.53 -2.03 -2.78
C ALA A 163 -25.47 -1.52 -1.67
N LEU A 164 -24.92 -0.98 -0.58
CA LEU A 164 -25.70 -0.40 0.50
C LEU A 164 -26.55 0.78 0.01
N PHE A 165 -25.98 1.65 -0.83
CA PHE A 165 -26.73 2.76 -1.42
C PHE A 165 -27.81 2.26 -2.39
N ALA A 166 -27.49 1.32 -3.26
CA ALA A 166 -28.43 0.76 -4.24
C ALA A 166 -29.64 0.12 -3.55
N TRP A 167 -29.41 -0.60 -2.45
CA TRP A 167 -30.47 -1.21 -1.65
C TRP A 167 -31.31 -0.16 -0.91
N SER A 168 -30.69 0.81 -0.25
CA SER A 168 -31.38 1.75 0.65
C SER A 168 -32.13 2.86 -0.07
N VAL A 169 -31.62 3.33 -1.21
CA VAL A 169 -32.16 4.51 -1.94
C VAL A 169 -32.74 4.15 -3.29
N ALA A 170 -32.07 3.30 -4.07
CA ALA A 170 -32.56 2.90 -5.37
C ALA A 170 -33.59 1.74 -5.32
N GLY A 171 -33.74 1.08 -4.17
CA GLY A 171 -34.69 -0.02 -3.99
C GLY A 171 -34.31 -1.30 -4.74
N ILE A 172 -33.04 -1.44 -5.12
CA ILE A 172 -32.51 -2.60 -5.84
C ILE A 172 -32.20 -3.70 -4.83
N GLU A 173 -32.68 -4.91 -5.08
CA GLU A 173 -32.37 -6.07 -4.26
C GLU A 173 -30.89 -6.39 -4.34
N LEU A 174 -30.27 -6.78 -3.20
CA LEU A 174 -28.84 -7.07 -3.11
C LEU A 174 -28.43 -8.22 -4.05
N ASP A 175 -29.30 -9.21 -4.22
CA ASP A 175 -29.05 -10.33 -5.14
C ASP A 175 -29.01 -9.87 -6.59
N ALA A 176 -29.90 -8.98 -7.00
CA ALA A 176 -29.92 -8.39 -8.34
C ALA A 176 -28.66 -7.53 -8.58
N PHE A 177 -28.25 -6.75 -7.59
CA PHE A 177 -27.02 -5.96 -7.64
C PHE A 177 -25.78 -6.85 -7.80
N ALA A 178 -25.69 -7.93 -7.00
CA ALA A 178 -24.57 -8.86 -7.05
C ALA A 178 -24.49 -9.62 -8.38
N GLU A 179 -25.63 -10.04 -8.92
CA GLU A 179 -25.67 -10.74 -10.20
C GLU A 179 -25.27 -9.81 -11.36
N GLN A 180 -25.76 -8.55 -11.35
CA GLN A 180 -25.38 -7.56 -12.35
C GLN A 180 -23.87 -7.25 -12.28
N LEU A 181 -23.33 -7.04 -11.07
CA LEU A 181 -21.91 -6.81 -10.85
C LEU A 181 -21.04 -7.98 -11.37
N ARG A 182 -21.53 -9.22 -11.17
CA ARG A 182 -20.84 -10.43 -11.62
C ARG A 182 -20.80 -10.56 -13.13
N GLN A 183 -21.84 -10.08 -13.82
CA GLN A 183 -21.89 -10.04 -15.28
C GLN A 183 -21.02 -8.94 -15.87
N ALA A 184 -20.91 -7.79 -15.17
CA ALA A 184 -20.14 -6.66 -15.63
C ALA A 184 -18.62 -6.86 -15.47
N LEU A 185 -18.19 -7.60 -14.43
CA LEU A 185 -16.77 -7.76 -14.11
C LEU A 185 -16.17 -9.00 -14.76
N SER A 186 -15.08 -8.80 -15.50
CA SER A 186 -14.30 -9.88 -16.10
C SER A 186 -13.04 -10.18 -15.27
N VAL A 187 -12.61 -11.44 -15.30
CA VAL A 187 -11.33 -11.85 -14.67
C VAL A 187 -10.14 -11.14 -15.31
N SER A 188 -10.22 -10.82 -16.59
CA SER A 188 -9.19 -10.03 -17.29
C SER A 188 -9.04 -8.63 -16.68
N ASP A 189 -10.16 -7.98 -16.34
CA ASP A 189 -10.14 -6.63 -15.75
C ASP A 189 -9.49 -6.64 -14.37
N LEU A 190 -9.79 -7.67 -13.57
CA LEU A 190 -9.13 -7.89 -12.28
C LEU A 190 -7.62 -8.06 -12.43
N LEU A 191 -7.16 -8.87 -13.40
CA LEU A 191 -5.73 -9.08 -13.61
C LEU A 191 -5.01 -7.80 -14.04
N VAL A 192 -5.62 -7.00 -14.90
CA VAL A 192 -5.08 -5.71 -15.33
C VAL A 192 -5.03 -4.74 -14.14
N ALA A 193 -6.10 -4.64 -13.35
CA ALA A 193 -6.16 -3.81 -12.16
C ALA A 193 -5.07 -4.18 -11.14
N GLN A 194 -4.88 -5.49 -10.90
CA GLN A 194 -3.83 -5.96 -10.00
C GLN A 194 -2.43 -5.69 -10.58
N GLY A 195 -2.24 -5.79 -11.89
CA GLY A 195 -1.00 -5.39 -12.57
C GLY A 195 -0.68 -3.90 -12.35
N LYS A 196 -1.69 -3.01 -12.48
CA LYS A 196 -1.58 -1.58 -12.16
C LYS A 196 -1.20 -1.38 -10.68
N ALA A 197 -1.91 -2.01 -9.76
CA ALA A 197 -1.64 -1.90 -8.32
C ALA A 197 -0.21 -2.32 -7.95
N ALA A 198 0.29 -3.42 -8.53
CA ALA A 198 1.66 -3.88 -8.32
C ALA A 198 2.70 -2.86 -8.79
N THR A 199 2.53 -2.30 -10.00
CA THR A 199 3.45 -1.30 -10.55
C THR A 199 3.43 0.00 -9.75
N PHE A 200 2.28 0.43 -9.26
CA PHE A 200 2.16 1.60 -8.38
C PHE A 200 2.86 1.36 -7.03
N GLY A 201 2.66 0.19 -6.43
CA GLY A 201 3.35 -0.19 -5.20
C GLY A 201 4.87 -0.22 -5.34
N LEU A 202 5.38 -0.75 -6.47
CA LEU A 202 6.81 -0.70 -6.79
C LEU A 202 7.31 0.75 -6.92
N ALA A 203 6.59 1.60 -7.66
CA ALA A 203 6.95 2.99 -7.86
C ALA A 203 7.04 3.75 -6.52
N VAL A 204 6.03 3.60 -5.66
CA VAL A 204 5.99 4.21 -4.32
C VAL A 204 7.15 3.71 -3.45
N GLY A 205 7.42 2.40 -3.46
CA GLY A 205 8.52 1.80 -2.72
C GLY A 205 9.89 2.34 -3.16
N VAL A 206 10.12 2.43 -4.47
CA VAL A 206 11.38 2.94 -5.05
C VAL A 206 11.57 4.42 -4.71
N VAL A 207 10.55 5.27 -4.91
CA VAL A 207 10.63 6.71 -4.62
C VAL A 207 10.91 6.95 -3.14
N GLY A 208 10.16 6.30 -2.24
CA GLY A 208 10.37 6.43 -0.80
C GLY A 208 11.79 6.05 -0.36
N CYS A 209 12.29 4.92 -0.85
CA CYS A 209 13.64 4.49 -0.54
C CYS A 209 14.72 5.39 -1.16
N ALA A 210 14.55 5.81 -2.41
CA ALA A 210 15.52 6.67 -3.10
C ALA A 210 15.70 8.02 -2.44
N LEU A 211 14.60 8.63 -1.97
CA LEU A 211 14.66 9.91 -1.28
C LEU A 211 15.21 9.78 0.15
N GLY A 212 14.89 8.69 0.86
CA GLY A 212 15.48 8.42 2.16
C GLY A 212 17.00 8.28 2.12
N LEU A 213 17.54 7.57 1.11
CA LEU A 213 18.98 7.40 0.95
C LEU A 213 19.74 8.69 0.53
N ARG A 214 19.03 9.71 0.04
CA ARG A 214 19.63 10.99 -0.40
C ARG A 214 19.63 12.08 0.65
N VAL A 215 19.21 11.78 1.87
CA VAL A 215 19.21 12.75 2.98
C VAL A 215 20.63 13.23 3.29
N LYS A 216 20.84 14.55 3.42
CA LYS A 216 22.13 15.17 3.71
C LYS A 216 22.14 16.07 4.94
N ASP A 217 21.00 16.69 5.27
CA ASP A 217 20.91 17.79 6.23
C ASP A 217 20.39 17.36 7.61
N GLY A 218 20.84 16.21 8.11
CA GLY A 218 20.46 15.73 9.45
C GLY A 218 18.95 15.50 9.58
N SER A 219 18.38 15.77 10.76
CA SER A 219 16.97 15.52 11.06
C SER A 219 16.00 16.38 10.23
N GLU A 220 16.38 17.61 9.87
CA GLU A 220 15.56 18.45 9.00
C GLU A 220 15.48 17.88 7.58
N GLY A 221 16.60 17.35 7.07
CA GLY A 221 16.64 16.65 5.79
C GLY A 221 15.71 15.44 5.73
N VAL A 222 15.58 14.68 6.83
CA VAL A 222 14.62 13.56 6.93
C VAL A 222 13.19 14.05 6.77
N GLY A 223 12.81 15.14 7.42
CA GLY A 223 11.47 15.75 7.29
C GLY A 223 11.16 16.17 5.84
N ARG A 224 12.11 16.82 5.16
CA ARG A 224 11.96 17.20 3.74
C ARG A 224 11.87 15.97 2.83
N ALA A 225 12.69 14.95 3.07
CA ALA A 225 12.66 13.71 2.29
C ALA A 225 11.34 12.97 2.40
N THR A 226 10.72 12.93 3.59
CA THR A 226 9.41 12.31 3.79
C THR A 226 8.30 13.03 3.03
N THR A 227 8.25 14.35 3.08
CA THR A 227 7.27 15.15 2.33
C THR A 227 7.45 14.99 0.82
N ASN A 228 8.70 15.07 0.35
CA ASN A 228 9.00 14.88 -1.07
C ASN A 228 8.68 13.47 -1.55
N ALA A 229 8.83 12.45 -0.69
CA ALA A 229 8.47 11.07 -1.03
C ALA A 229 6.98 10.91 -1.30
N VAL A 230 6.13 11.59 -0.52
CA VAL A 230 4.68 11.60 -0.75
C VAL A 230 4.36 12.30 -2.08
N VAL A 231 4.85 13.52 -2.26
CA VAL A 231 4.52 14.33 -3.45
C VAL A 231 4.99 13.66 -4.74
N LEU A 232 6.27 13.25 -4.78
CA LEU A 232 6.82 12.57 -5.95
C LEU A 232 6.22 11.17 -6.16
N GLY A 233 5.89 10.47 -5.08
CA GLY A 233 5.21 9.18 -5.14
C GLY A 233 3.84 9.30 -5.81
N ILE A 234 3.01 10.23 -5.36
CA ILE A 234 1.68 10.49 -5.92
C ILE A 234 1.80 10.95 -7.39
N PHE A 235 2.71 11.89 -7.67
CA PHE A 235 2.93 12.36 -9.04
C PHE A 235 3.31 11.23 -9.98
N LEU A 236 4.24 10.36 -9.58
CA LEU A 236 4.69 9.24 -10.40
C LEU A 236 3.57 8.21 -10.62
N VAL A 237 2.77 7.93 -9.59
CA VAL A 237 1.61 7.04 -9.70
C VAL A 237 0.62 7.56 -10.75
N ILE A 238 0.27 8.85 -10.72
CA ILE A 238 -0.64 9.47 -11.69
C ILE A 238 -0.06 9.39 -13.12
N VAL A 239 1.24 9.62 -13.29
CA VAL A 239 1.89 9.52 -14.61
C VAL A 239 1.86 8.08 -15.13
N ILE A 240 2.17 7.11 -14.28
CA ILE A 240 2.12 5.69 -14.65
C ILE A 240 0.68 5.29 -15.00
N ASP A 241 -0.31 5.73 -14.23
CA ASP A 241 -1.72 5.46 -14.50
C ASP A 241 -2.15 5.99 -15.88
N ALA A 242 -1.81 7.24 -16.19
CA ALA A 242 -2.09 7.83 -17.51
C ALA A 242 -1.48 7.03 -18.67
N VAL A 243 -0.27 6.48 -18.48
CA VAL A 243 0.38 5.61 -19.47
C VAL A 243 -0.38 4.29 -19.60
N PHE A 244 -0.79 3.66 -18.49
CA PHE A 244 -1.57 2.42 -18.52
C PHE A 244 -2.90 2.59 -19.26
N VAL A 245 -3.66 3.65 -18.94
CA VAL A 245 -4.95 3.96 -19.61
C VAL A 245 -4.75 4.16 -21.10
N THR A 246 -3.71 4.88 -21.49
CA THR A 246 -3.41 5.14 -22.91
C THR A 246 -3.04 3.84 -23.63
N CYS A 247 -2.17 3.02 -23.05
CA CYS A 247 -1.80 1.72 -23.61
C CYS A 247 -3.00 0.77 -23.72
N GLN A 248 -3.84 0.73 -22.70
CA GLN A 248 -5.04 -0.13 -22.69
C GLN A 248 -6.02 0.26 -23.81
N ARG A 249 -6.23 1.57 -24.02
CA ARG A 249 -7.09 2.06 -25.11
C ARG A 249 -6.53 1.77 -26.50
N MET A 250 -5.20 1.81 -26.66
CA MET A 250 -4.55 1.47 -27.94
C MET A 250 -4.59 -0.02 -28.26
N LEU A 251 -4.73 -0.90 -27.25
CA LEU A 251 -4.79 -2.36 -27.46
C LEU A 251 -6.22 -2.86 -27.71
N VAL A 252 -7.23 -2.11 -27.27
CA VAL A 252 -8.66 -2.49 -27.40
C VAL A 252 -9.33 -1.81 -28.60
N GLY A 253 -8.77 -0.73 -29.12
CA GLY A 253 -9.25 -0.02 -30.33
C GLY A 253 -8.51 -0.47 -31.54
#